data_26a2f2e96a97827a0df6f5b3d6de5338
#
_entry.id   26a2f2e96a97827a0df6f5b3d6de5338
#
_cell.length_a   1.000
_cell.length_b   1.000
_cell.length_c   1.000
_cell.angle_alpha   90.00
_cell.angle_beta   90.00
_cell.angle_gamma   90.00
#
_symmetry.space_group_name_H-M   'P 1'
#
loop_
_entity.id
_entity.type
_entity.pdbx_description
1 polymer ?
#
loop_
_entity_poly.entity_id
_entity_poly.type
_entity_poly.pdbx_seq_one_letter_code
_entity_poly.pdbx_strand_id
1 'polypeptide(L)'
;MQAVASAALPTPPDNPPDNPAELPTSIATPKDITEPPTVTLAEPTIKPASPNASALVAKVGNFPDNTQINYKLTGQERGLNYHASGSLKWQAKAGTALPKAYEAELRVKAFLVGSRVWRSVGQLSENGLAPTRYSDSWRGERAAHFETDTQKISFSGNLPSAPLLPGAQDQVSLFIQMAATVSAQSFAPGAELNVQTATARDAVNWTLTYKADEFIDVNGDRLETQRWVCLPRGKFDSQIEMWLAKAKGGLPARIKITQTSGNFIDMEMRSSEALAALPD
;
A
#
# COMPACT_ATOMS: atom_id res chain seq x y z
N MET A 1 -29.67 46.29 -44.18
CA MET A 1 -28.61 45.26 -44.17
C MET A 1 -27.64 45.59 -43.09
N GLN A 2 -27.79 45.01 -41.89
CA GLN A 2 -26.90 45.21 -40.76
C GLN A 2 -26.06 43.93 -40.61
N ALA A 3 -24.74 44.11 -40.66
CA ALA A 3 -23.78 43.04 -40.43
C ALA A 3 -23.73 42.67 -38.94
N VAL A 4 -23.95 41.42 -38.62
CA VAL A 4 -23.85 40.87 -37.29
C VAL A 4 -22.38 40.50 -37.06
N ALA A 5 -21.76 41.15 -36.10
CA ALA A 5 -20.39 40.85 -35.63
C ALA A 5 -20.37 39.49 -34.95
N SER A 6 -19.52 38.58 -35.45
CA SER A 6 -19.19 37.31 -34.80
C SER A 6 -18.31 37.56 -33.59
N ALA A 7 -18.86 37.29 -32.41
CA ALA A 7 -18.08 37.29 -31.19
C ALA A 7 -17.22 35.98 -31.09
N ALA A 8 -15.93 36.14 -31.05
CA ALA A 8 -14.99 35.07 -30.81
C ALA A 8 -15.16 34.54 -29.39
N LEU A 9 -15.30 33.23 -29.27
CA LEU A 9 -15.25 32.49 -28.00
C LEU A 9 -13.87 32.62 -27.36
N PRO A 10 -13.78 32.83 -26.04
CA PRO A 10 -12.50 32.84 -25.36
C PRO A 10 -11.85 31.45 -25.39
N THR A 11 -10.60 31.39 -25.80
CA THR A 11 -9.74 30.21 -25.69
C THR A 11 -9.61 29.80 -24.22
N PRO A 12 -9.75 28.51 -23.89
CA PRO A 12 -9.48 28.07 -22.52
C PRO A 12 -7.99 28.19 -22.20
N PRO A 13 -7.65 28.49 -20.94
CA PRO A 13 -6.25 28.60 -20.54
C PRO A 13 -5.53 27.28 -20.69
N ASP A 14 -4.41 27.32 -21.37
CA ASP A 14 -3.46 26.23 -21.61
C ASP A 14 -2.70 25.91 -20.32
N ASN A 15 -3.36 25.23 -19.38
CA ASN A 15 -2.71 24.51 -18.30
C ASN A 15 -3.61 23.36 -17.88
N PRO A 16 -3.17 22.10 -18.09
CA PRO A 16 -3.83 20.97 -17.47
C PRO A 16 -3.67 21.11 -15.95
N PRO A 17 -4.70 20.81 -15.16
CA PRO A 17 -4.61 20.85 -13.72
C PRO A 17 -3.52 19.86 -13.28
N ASP A 18 -2.51 20.38 -12.60
CA ASP A 18 -1.47 19.60 -11.98
C ASP A 18 -2.07 18.56 -11.04
N ASN A 19 -1.75 17.30 -11.32
CA ASN A 19 -1.70 16.19 -10.40
C ASN A 19 -3.01 15.59 -9.87
N PRO A 20 -3.37 14.41 -10.39
CA PRO A 20 -4.29 13.54 -9.66
C PRO A 20 -3.64 13.14 -8.35
N ALA A 21 -4.48 13.02 -7.32
CA ALA A 21 -4.09 12.63 -5.98
C ALA A 21 -2.95 11.62 -5.98
N GLU A 22 -1.78 12.05 -5.57
CA GLU A 22 -0.72 11.11 -5.24
C GLU A 22 -1.22 10.29 -4.06
N LEU A 23 -1.45 9.02 -4.29
CA LEU A 23 -1.41 8.07 -3.18
C LEU A 23 -0.09 8.32 -2.47
N PRO A 24 -0.09 8.46 -1.14
CA PRO A 24 1.06 8.98 -0.43
C PRO A 24 2.28 8.16 -0.76
N THR A 25 3.12 8.68 -1.61
CA THR A 25 4.51 8.23 -1.73
C THR A 25 5.18 8.78 -0.49
N SER A 26 5.60 7.90 0.38
CA SER A 26 6.53 8.25 1.44
C SER A 26 7.66 9.11 0.86
N ILE A 27 7.81 10.32 1.40
CA ILE A 27 8.94 11.24 1.26
C ILE A 27 8.98 12.14 0.02
N ALA A 28 8.74 13.44 0.27
CA ALA A 28 9.07 14.54 -0.62
C ALA A 28 10.59 14.74 -0.71
N THR A 29 11.09 14.89 -1.93
CA THR A 29 12.47 15.37 -2.19
C THR A 29 12.54 16.88 -1.96
N PRO A 30 13.51 17.42 -1.23
CA PRO A 30 13.75 18.87 -1.15
C PRO A 30 14.29 19.40 -2.48
N LYS A 31 13.77 20.52 -2.95
CA LYS A 31 14.39 21.35 -3.97
C LYS A 31 15.34 22.35 -3.31
N ASP A 32 16.49 22.51 -3.97
CA ASP A 32 17.49 23.56 -3.84
C ASP A 32 18.06 23.86 -2.45
N ILE A 33 19.31 23.48 -2.30
CA ILE A 33 20.16 23.84 -1.18
C ILE A 33 21.28 24.72 -1.71
N THR A 34 21.29 25.95 -1.24
CA THR A 34 22.48 26.78 -1.18
C THR A 34 23.35 26.26 -0.04
N GLU A 35 24.67 26.14 -0.26
CA GLU A 35 25.64 25.46 0.60
C GLU A 35 25.69 25.91 2.07
N PRO A 36 26.22 25.04 2.96
CA PRO A 36 25.84 24.97 4.37
C PRO A 36 26.89 25.54 5.33
N PRO A 37 26.53 25.72 6.60
CA PRO A 37 27.52 25.56 7.69
C PRO A 37 27.54 24.10 8.16
N THR A 38 28.73 23.58 8.35
CA THR A 38 29.03 22.26 8.89
C THR A 38 28.31 22.02 10.21
N VAL A 39 27.30 21.14 10.18
CA VAL A 39 26.66 20.63 11.39
C VAL A 39 26.99 19.16 11.53
N THR A 40 27.63 18.83 12.64
CA THR A 40 27.91 17.47 13.11
C THR A 40 26.65 16.61 12.99
N LEU A 41 26.72 15.55 12.19
CA LEU A 41 25.67 14.54 12.06
C LEU A 41 25.43 13.90 13.42
N ALA A 42 24.32 14.23 14.06
CA ALA A 42 23.77 13.37 15.09
C ALA A 42 23.27 12.09 14.40
N GLU A 43 23.80 10.94 14.81
CA GLU A 43 23.31 9.63 14.40
C GLU A 43 21.79 9.56 14.58
N PRO A 44 21.02 8.96 13.64
CA PRO A 44 19.60 8.78 13.82
C PRO A 44 19.39 7.88 15.04
N THR A 45 18.85 8.42 16.10
CA THR A 45 18.43 7.65 17.27
C THR A 45 17.29 6.73 16.82
N ILE A 46 17.61 5.49 16.51
CA ILE A 46 16.63 4.44 16.27
C ILE A 46 15.88 4.28 17.59
N LYS A 47 14.65 4.76 17.64
CA LYS A 47 13.77 4.50 18.78
C LYS A 47 13.67 2.98 18.93
N PRO A 48 14.06 2.38 20.06
CA PRO A 48 13.99 0.93 20.22
C PRO A 48 12.55 0.48 19.99
N ALA A 49 12.39 -0.61 19.23
CA ALA A 49 11.11 -1.26 19.04
C ALA A 49 10.47 -1.53 20.41
N SER A 50 9.16 -1.32 20.51
CA SER A 50 8.43 -1.62 21.75
C SER A 50 8.70 -3.07 22.16
N PRO A 51 9.01 -3.37 23.44
CA PRO A 51 9.41 -4.72 23.86
C PRO A 51 8.31 -5.78 23.69
N ASN A 52 7.09 -5.38 23.31
CA ASN A 52 5.95 -6.27 23.11
C ASN A 52 5.60 -6.51 21.63
N ALA A 53 6.39 -6.00 20.69
CA ALA A 53 6.09 -6.17 19.29
C ALA A 53 6.57 -7.54 18.79
N SER A 54 5.66 -8.35 18.30
CA SER A 54 5.93 -9.67 17.72
C SER A 54 6.23 -9.55 16.22
N ALA A 55 7.12 -10.42 15.70
CA ALA A 55 7.30 -10.52 14.26
C ALA A 55 6.03 -11.04 13.57
N LEU A 56 5.76 -10.58 12.35
CA LEU A 56 4.69 -11.15 11.53
C LEU A 56 5.01 -12.62 11.22
N VAL A 57 4.18 -13.51 11.75
CA VAL A 57 4.27 -14.94 11.44
C VAL A 57 2.94 -15.37 10.82
N ALA A 58 2.95 -15.61 9.51
CA ALA A 58 1.82 -16.25 8.83
C ALA A 58 2.07 -17.75 8.72
N LYS A 59 1.08 -18.53 9.09
CA LYS A 59 1.12 -19.98 8.82
C LYS A 59 0.67 -20.22 7.39
N VAL A 60 1.38 -21.11 6.69
CA VAL A 60 0.97 -21.58 5.35
C VAL A 60 -0.40 -22.26 5.48
N GLY A 61 -1.28 -22.01 4.51
CA GLY A 61 -2.66 -22.49 4.51
C GLY A 61 -3.69 -21.51 5.02
N ASN A 62 -3.27 -20.40 5.62
CA ASN A 62 -4.17 -19.32 6.03
C ASN A 62 -4.19 -18.13 5.04
N PHE A 63 -3.56 -18.26 3.90
CA PHE A 63 -3.66 -17.29 2.82
C PHE A 63 -5.05 -17.36 2.18
N PRO A 64 -5.62 -16.20 1.82
CA PRO A 64 -6.90 -16.19 1.13
C PRO A 64 -6.79 -16.88 -0.24
N ASP A 65 -7.91 -17.38 -0.74
CA ASP A 65 -8.01 -17.89 -2.10
C ASP A 65 -7.69 -16.80 -3.12
N ASN A 66 -7.29 -17.21 -4.32
CA ASN A 66 -7.03 -16.30 -5.43
C ASN A 66 -8.27 -15.45 -5.70
N THR A 67 -8.11 -14.14 -5.59
CA THR A 67 -9.27 -13.23 -5.61
C THR A 67 -8.92 -11.85 -6.15
N GLN A 68 -9.93 -11.17 -6.67
CA GLN A 68 -9.89 -9.74 -6.93
C GLN A 68 -10.95 -9.05 -6.06
N ILE A 69 -10.52 -8.03 -5.33
CA ILE A 69 -11.42 -7.14 -4.61
C ILE A 69 -11.55 -5.86 -5.43
N ASN A 70 -12.78 -5.43 -5.68
CA ASN A 70 -13.07 -4.16 -6.30
C ASN A 70 -13.50 -3.15 -5.23
N TYR A 71 -12.91 -1.96 -5.26
CA TYR A 71 -13.15 -0.90 -4.30
C TYR A 71 -13.87 0.30 -4.93
N LYS A 72 -14.79 0.89 -4.18
CA LYS A 72 -15.17 2.30 -4.32
C LYS A 72 -14.12 3.12 -3.59
N LEU A 73 -13.61 4.13 -4.22
CA LEU A 73 -12.61 5.01 -3.65
C LEU A 73 -13.18 6.42 -3.51
N THR A 74 -13.02 6.99 -2.33
CA THR A 74 -13.21 8.41 -2.05
C THR A 74 -11.90 8.99 -1.56
N GLY A 75 -11.62 10.23 -1.91
CA GLY A 75 -10.41 10.89 -1.46
C GLY A 75 -10.59 12.39 -1.35
N GLN A 76 -9.66 13.01 -0.66
CA GLN A 76 -9.52 14.46 -0.59
C GLN A 76 -8.09 14.86 -0.88
N GLU A 77 -7.89 15.79 -1.79
CA GLU A 77 -6.61 16.37 -2.11
C GLU A 77 -6.73 17.88 -2.16
N ARG A 78 -5.91 18.58 -1.36
CA ARG A 78 -5.93 20.06 -1.27
C ARG A 78 -7.33 20.65 -1.04
N GLY A 79 -8.14 19.97 -0.20
CA GLY A 79 -9.50 20.38 0.11
C GLY A 79 -10.56 20.00 -0.94
N LEU A 80 -10.18 19.42 -2.07
CA LEU A 80 -11.09 18.95 -3.11
C LEU A 80 -11.39 17.46 -2.93
N ASN A 81 -12.65 17.09 -2.87
CA ASN A 81 -13.10 15.72 -2.82
C ASN A 81 -13.15 15.12 -4.23
N TYR A 82 -12.74 13.86 -4.35
CA TYR A 82 -12.82 13.12 -5.61
C TYR A 82 -13.30 11.70 -5.39
N HIS A 83 -13.78 11.09 -6.47
CA HIS A 83 -14.20 9.68 -6.51
C HIS A 83 -13.40 8.95 -7.57
N ALA A 84 -13.04 7.71 -7.26
CA ALA A 84 -12.29 6.83 -8.13
C ALA A 84 -12.73 5.37 -7.92
N SER A 85 -12.13 4.47 -8.67
CA SER A 85 -12.24 3.03 -8.45
C SER A 85 -10.86 2.44 -8.15
N GLY A 86 -10.85 1.37 -7.38
CA GLY A 86 -9.64 0.60 -7.10
C GLY A 86 -9.89 -0.88 -7.21
N SER A 87 -8.83 -1.65 -7.34
CA SER A 87 -8.88 -3.11 -7.22
C SER A 87 -7.62 -3.63 -6.56
N LEU A 88 -7.77 -4.64 -5.72
CA LEU A 88 -6.66 -5.45 -5.19
C LEU A 88 -6.82 -6.87 -5.76
N LYS A 89 -5.84 -7.27 -6.54
CA LYS A 89 -5.74 -8.60 -7.13
C LYS A 89 -4.71 -9.41 -6.36
N TRP A 90 -5.07 -10.63 -6.01
CA TRP A 90 -4.19 -11.60 -5.37
C TRP A 90 -4.26 -12.92 -6.09
N GLN A 91 -3.13 -13.48 -6.48
CA GLN A 91 -3.03 -14.78 -7.11
C GLN A 91 -1.75 -15.50 -6.68
N ALA A 92 -1.85 -16.79 -6.47
CA ALA A 92 -0.72 -17.72 -6.31
C ALA A 92 -0.85 -18.84 -7.33
N LYS A 93 0.24 -19.53 -7.64
CA LYS A 93 0.21 -20.76 -8.45
C LYS A 93 -0.61 -21.84 -7.76
N ALA A 94 -1.21 -22.72 -8.57
CA ALA A 94 -1.93 -23.89 -8.09
C ALA A 94 -1.02 -24.86 -7.34
N GLY A 95 -1.63 -25.78 -6.60
CA GLY A 95 -0.93 -26.84 -5.88
C GLY A 95 -0.52 -26.48 -4.47
N THR A 96 -0.05 -27.50 -3.74
CA THR A 96 0.36 -27.41 -2.32
C THR A 96 1.86 -27.32 -2.14
N ALA A 97 2.65 -27.58 -3.21
CA ALA A 97 4.11 -27.51 -3.15
C ALA A 97 4.59 -26.06 -2.88
N LEU A 98 5.58 -25.94 -2.01
CA LEU A 98 6.21 -24.67 -1.65
C LEU A 98 7.73 -24.76 -1.92
N PRO A 99 8.38 -23.66 -2.27
CA PRO A 99 7.78 -22.34 -2.52
C PRO A 99 7.02 -22.30 -3.86
N LYS A 100 6.01 -21.43 -3.94
CA LYS A 100 5.25 -21.18 -5.18
C LYS A 100 5.13 -19.71 -5.48
N ALA A 101 5.11 -19.36 -6.78
CA ALA A 101 5.03 -17.97 -7.20
C ALA A 101 3.69 -17.33 -6.80
N TYR A 102 3.74 -16.04 -6.46
CA TYR A 102 2.57 -15.20 -6.27
C TYR A 102 2.70 -13.89 -7.02
N GLU A 103 1.56 -13.28 -7.24
CA GLU A 103 1.40 -11.91 -7.71
C GLU A 103 0.29 -11.22 -6.93
N ALA A 104 0.56 -9.99 -6.48
CA ALA A 104 -0.45 -9.11 -5.91
C ALA A 104 -0.37 -7.75 -6.61
N GLU A 105 -1.51 -7.18 -6.96
CA GLU A 105 -1.59 -5.89 -7.65
C GLU A 105 -2.67 -5.01 -7.01
N LEU A 106 -2.29 -3.83 -6.56
CA LEU A 106 -3.23 -2.77 -6.19
C LEU A 106 -3.28 -1.74 -7.31
N ARG A 107 -4.47 -1.49 -7.84
CA ARG A 107 -4.71 -0.52 -8.92
C ARG A 107 -5.72 0.52 -8.47
N VAL A 108 -5.43 1.78 -8.76
CA VAL A 108 -6.37 2.90 -8.61
C VAL A 108 -6.56 3.55 -9.97
N LYS A 109 -7.81 3.81 -10.33
CA LYS A 109 -8.19 4.46 -11.59
C LYS A 109 -9.09 5.64 -11.31
N ALA A 110 -8.62 6.84 -11.60
CA ALA A 110 -9.40 8.06 -11.56
C ALA A 110 -9.78 8.52 -12.96
N PHE A 111 -11.02 9.00 -13.10
CA PHE A 111 -11.52 9.50 -14.38
C PHE A 111 -10.68 10.70 -14.83
N LEU A 112 -10.32 10.75 -16.11
CA LEU A 112 -9.48 11.76 -16.78
C LEU A 112 -8.03 11.87 -16.26
N VAL A 113 -7.65 11.18 -15.21
CA VAL A 113 -6.35 11.32 -14.58
C VAL A 113 -5.42 10.15 -14.87
N GLY A 114 -6.00 9.01 -15.20
CA GLY A 114 -5.27 7.79 -15.50
C GLY A 114 -5.32 6.75 -14.38
N SER A 115 -4.41 5.80 -14.43
CA SER A 115 -4.31 4.74 -13.43
C SER A 115 -2.92 4.68 -12.83
N ARG A 116 -2.86 4.37 -11.54
CA ARG A 116 -1.63 4.02 -10.84
C ARG A 116 -1.70 2.57 -10.41
N VAL A 117 -0.60 1.86 -10.56
CA VAL A 117 -0.50 0.43 -10.30
C VAL A 117 0.68 0.16 -9.39
N TRP A 118 0.43 -0.55 -8.32
CA TRP A 118 1.44 -1.13 -7.45
C TRP A 118 1.38 -2.64 -7.57
N ARG A 119 2.51 -3.25 -7.83
CA ARG A 119 2.59 -4.68 -8.04
C ARG A 119 3.69 -5.28 -7.18
N SER A 120 3.36 -6.39 -6.52
CA SER A 120 4.26 -7.23 -5.78
C SER A 120 4.32 -8.60 -6.44
N VAL A 121 5.51 -9.11 -6.66
CA VAL A 121 5.74 -10.49 -7.12
C VAL A 121 6.80 -11.15 -6.26
N GLY A 122 6.69 -12.44 -6.05
CA GLY A 122 7.62 -13.19 -5.22
C GLY A 122 7.20 -14.64 -5.04
N GLN A 123 7.59 -15.20 -3.90
CA GLN A 123 7.33 -16.58 -3.54
C GLN A 123 6.45 -16.64 -2.28
N LEU A 124 5.47 -17.53 -2.30
CA LEU A 124 4.78 -17.99 -1.10
C LEU A 124 5.58 -19.16 -0.55
N SER A 125 6.11 -19.02 0.66
CA SER A 125 6.91 -20.00 1.36
C SER A 125 6.22 -20.51 2.62
N GLU A 126 6.85 -21.44 3.33
CA GLU A 126 6.39 -21.90 4.66
C GLU A 126 6.36 -20.76 5.70
N ASN A 127 7.19 -19.75 5.51
CA ASN A 127 7.28 -18.58 6.40
C ASN A 127 6.42 -17.39 5.94
N GLY A 128 5.57 -17.59 4.93
CA GLY A 128 4.74 -16.54 4.36
C GLY A 128 5.24 -15.98 3.03
N LEU A 129 4.85 -14.78 2.71
CA LEU A 129 5.25 -14.12 1.48
C LEU A 129 6.70 -13.65 1.56
N ALA A 130 7.44 -13.95 0.50
CA ALA A 130 8.80 -13.47 0.25
C ALA A 130 8.81 -12.69 -1.07
N PRO A 131 8.59 -11.37 -1.03
CA PRO A 131 8.67 -10.53 -2.23
C PRO A 131 10.04 -10.63 -2.88
N THR A 132 10.08 -10.66 -4.20
CA THR A 132 11.32 -10.52 -4.99
C THR A 132 11.38 -9.17 -5.68
N ARG A 133 10.21 -8.61 -6.02
CA ARG A 133 10.11 -7.31 -6.64
C ARG A 133 8.80 -6.61 -6.32
N TYR A 134 8.91 -5.35 -5.97
CA TYR A 134 7.79 -4.42 -5.87
C TYR A 134 7.95 -3.30 -6.90
N SER A 135 6.87 -2.86 -7.51
CA SER A 135 6.88 -1.71 -8.42
C SER A 135 5.69 -0.79 -8.20
N ASP A 136 5.94 0.50 -8.45
CA ASP A 136 4.99 1.59 -8.43
C ASP A 136 5.04 2.27 -9.81
N SER A 137 3.96 2.15 -10.54
CA SER A 137 3.84 2.59 -11.94
C SER A 137 2.73 3.60 -12.09
N TRP A 138 3.11 4.81 -12.50
CA TRP A 138 2.15 5.85 -12.87
C TRP A 138 2.72 6.65 -14.04
N ARG A 139 3.35 7.50 -14.29
CA ARG A 139 3.98 8.16 -15.45
C ARG A 139 5.38 7.62 -15.76
N GLY A 140 5.74 6.55 -15.14
CA GLY A 140 7.01 5.84 -15.18
C GLY A 140 6.98 4.76 -14.10
N GLU A 141 7.92 3.86 -14.11
CA GLU A 141 8.03 2.80 -13.11
C GLU A 141 9.20 3.06 -12.18
N ARG A 142 8.96 2.83 -10.88
CA ARG A 142 9.97 2.71 -9.84
C ARG A 142 9.82 1.37 -9.16
N ALA A 143 10.93 0.76 -8.77
CA ALA A 143 10.91 -0.57 -8.19
C ALA A 143 11.85 -0.68 -6.99
N ALA A 144 11.51 -1.63 -6.11
CA ALA A 144 12.38 -2.21 -5.10
C ALA A 144 12.62 -3.68 -5.44
N HIS A 145 13.86 -4.15 -5.34
CA HIS A 145 14.28 -5.51 -5.58
C HIS A 145 14.79 -6.11 -4.27
N PHE A 146 14.25 -7.25 -3.87
CA PHE A 146 14.61 -7.97 -2.66
C PHE A 146 15.65 -9.04 -3.01
N GLU A 147 16.89 -8.73 -2.74
CA GLU A 147 18.04 -9.55 -3.12
C GLU A 147 18.45 -10.44 -1.93
N THR A 148 18.00 -11.68 -1.93
CA THR A 148 18.29 -12.64 -0.86
C THR A 148 19.77 -13.00 -0.78
N ASP A 149 20.47 -13.06 -1.93
CA ASP A 149 21.88 -13.44 -1.99
C ASP A 149 22.80 -12.38 -1.37
N THR A 150 22.46 -11.10 -1.55
CA THR A 150 23.20 -9.97 -1.00
C THR A 150 22.63 -9.43 0.30
N GLN A 151 21.49 -9.99 0.76
CA GLN A 151 20.74 -9.54 1.94
C GLN A 151 20.42 -8.04 1.90
N LYS A 152 19.99 -7.55 0.73
CA LYS A 152 19.68 -6.13 0.49
C LYS A 152 18.36 -5.94 -0.23
N ILE A 153 17.78 -4.76 -0.02
CA ILE A 153 16.71 -4.23 -0.85
C ILE A 153 17.31 -3.07 -1.64
N SER A 154 17.40 -3.22 -2.96
CA SER A 154 17.86 -2.16 -3.86
C SER A 154 16.68 -1.45 -4.51
N PHE A 155 16.88 -0.17 -4.88
CA PHE A 155 15.84 0.67 -5.43
C PHE A 155 16.25 1.21 -6.80
N SER A 156 15.29 1.35 -7.71
CA SER A 156 15.53 2.04 -8.98
C SER A 156 15.92 3.50 -8.74
N GLY A 157 16.74 4.08 -9.65
CA GLY A 157 17.09 5.49 -9.61
C GLY A 157 18.24 5.86 -8.66
N ASN A 158 19.19 4.95 -8.44
CA ASN A 158 20.40 5.17 -7.62
C ASN A 158 20.14 5.62 -6.17
N LEU A 159 19.03 5.18 -5.58
CA LEU A 159 18.76 5.40 -4.17
C LEU A 159 19.60 4.43 -3.31
N PRO A 160 19.96 4.83 -2.06
CA PRO A 160 20.67 3.94 -1.15
C PRO A 160 19.90 2.65 -0.89
N SER A 161 20.57 1.51 -0.94
CA SER A 161 19.97 0.22 -0.58
C SER A 161 19.72 0.14 0.94
N ALA A 162 18.74 -0.69 1.33
CA ALA A 162 18.46 -1.04 2.72
C ALA A 162 18.86 -2.49 3.00
N PRO A 163 19.17 -2.88 4.26
CA PRO A 163 19.31 -4.28 4.63
C PRO A 163 17.98 -5.03 4.41
N LEU A 164 18.04 -6.26 3.92
CA LEU A 164 16.86 -7.13 3.83
C LEU A 164 16.71 -7.91 5.15
N LEU A 165 15.65 -7.59 5.90
CA LEU A 165 15.33 -8.29 7.14
C LEU A 165 14.42 -9.49 6.90
N PRO A 166 14.48 -10.52 7.75
CA PRO A 166 13.56 -11.66 7.66
C PRO A 166 12.09 -11.21 7.74
N GLY A 167 11.25 -11.75 6.86
CA GLY A 167 9.82 -11.41 6.81
C GLY A 167 9.50 -10.04 6.22
N ALA A 168 10.48 -9.36 5.60
CA ALA A 168 10.27 -8.08 4.91
C ALA A 168 9.16 -8.20 3.86
N GLN A 169 8.31 -7.18 3.81
CA GLN A 169 7.20 -7.05 2.89
C GLN A 169 7.35 -5.78 2.05
N ASP A 170 6.54 -5.66 1.03
CA ASP A 170 6.26 -4.38 0.37
C ASP A 170 4.85 -3.90 0.70
N GLN A 171 4.50 -2.71 0.21
CA GLN A 171 3.20 -2.08 0.50
C GLN A 171 1.99 -2.90 0.02
N VAL A 172 2.14 -3.77 -0.97
CA VAL A 172 1.04 -4.60 -1.51
C VAL A 172 1.04 -5.97 -0.86
N SER A 173 2.19 -6.64 -0.79
CA SER A 173 2.31 -7.94 -0.14
C SER A 173 1.90 -7.89 1.33
N LEU A 174 2.14 -6.75 2.00
CA LEU A 174 1.73 -6.54 3.39
C LEU A 174 0.24 -6.77 3.62
N PHE A 175 -0.65 -6.34 2.70
CA PHE A 175 -2.09 -6.56 2.85
C PHE A 175 -2.45 -8.05 2.86
N ILE A 176 -1.84 -8.83 2.00
CA ILE A 176 -2.07 -10.28 1.90
C ILE A 176 -1.40 -11.03 3.05
N GLN A 177 -0.20 -10.62 3.44
CA GLN A 177 0.49 -11.16 4.61
C GLN A 177 -0.34 -10.92 5.88
N MET A 178 -0.90 -9.73 6.05
CA MET A 178 -1.79 -9.39 7.16
C MET A 178 -3.07 -10.24 7.14
N ALA A 179 -3.68 -10.43 5.98
CA ALA A 179 -4.84 -11.30 5.83
C ALA A 179 -4.55 -12.72 6.34
N ALA A 180 -3.44 -13.30 5.92
CA ALA A 180 -2.99 -14.62 6.37
C ALA A 180 -2.69 -14.63 7.88
N THR A 181 -2.05 -13.58 8.41
CA THR A 181 -1.68 -13.48 9.82
C THR A 181 -2.91 -13.42 10.73
N VAL A 182 -3.91 -12.60 10.42
CA VAL A 182 -5.14 -12.48 11.24
C VAL A 182 -6.08 -13.68 11.09
N SER A 183 -5.95 -14.44 10.01
CA SER A 183 -6.68 -15.70 9.82
C SER A 183 -6.05 -16.84 10.60
N ALA A 184 -4.74 -16.75 10.90
CA ALA A 184 -3.99 -17.81 11.58
C ALA A 184 -4.08 -17.73 13.10
N GLN A 185 -4.33 -16.55 13.68
CA GLN A 185 -4.27 -16.32 15.11
C GLN A 185 -5.16 -15.17 15.56
N SER A 186 -5.50 -15.18 16.85
CA SER A 186 -6.26 -14.11 17.49
C SER A 186 -5.32 -13.10 18.16
N PHE A 187 -5.75 -11.86 18.22
CA PHE A 187 -5.02 -10.76 18.84
C PHE A 187 -5.87 -10.08 19.90
N ALA A 188 -5.25 -9.58 20.97
CA ALA A 188 -5.87 -8.68 21.92
C ALA A 188 -5.73 -7.23 21.44
N PRO A 189 -6.70 -6.34 21.72
CA PRO A 189 -6.57 -4.91 21.45
C PRO A 189 -5.26 -4.34 22.03
N GLY A 190 -4.55 -3.55 21.24
CA GLY A 190 -3.22 -3.04 21.56
C GLY A 190 -2.06 -3.94 21.16
N ALA A 191 -2.32 -5.15 20.61
CA ALA A 191 -1.26 -5.98 20.05
C ALA A 191 -0.54 -5.25 18.90
N GLU A 192 0.79 -5.39 18.85
CA GLU A 192 1.63 -4.75 17.86
C GLU A 192 2.41 -5.78 17.05
N LEU A 193 2.48 -5.56 15.74
CA LEU A 193 3.28 -6.32 14.79
C LEU A 193 4.26 -5.39 14.10
N ASN A 194 5.53 -5.74 14.13
CA ASN A 194 6.58 -5.00 13.43
C ASN A 194 6.98 -5.73 12.16
N VAL A 195 7.02 -5.00 11.05
CA VAL A 195 7.42 -5.54 9.75
C VAL A 195 8.21 -4.50 8.97
N GLN A 196 9.37 -4.89 8.45
CA GLN A 196 10.06 -4.08 7.46
C GLN A 196 9.20 -4.03 6.20
N THR A 197 8.82 -2.83 5.79
CA THR A 197 7.98 -2.62 4.60
C THR A 197 8.70 -1.73 3.60
N ALA A 198 8.88 -2.26 2.38
CA ALA A 198 9.50 -1.52 1.30
C ALA A 198 8.48 -0.72 0.50
N THR A 199 8.85 0.50 0.18
CA THR A 199 8.27 1.32 -0.88
C THR A 199 9.15 1.21 -2.13
N ALA A 200 8.86 1.96 -3.19
CA ALA A 200 9.77 2.05 -4.33
C ALA A 200 11.01 2.94 -4.08
N ARG A 201 11.20 3.44 -2.84
CA ARG A 201 12.27 4.40 -2.50
C ARG A 201 13.03 4.08 -1.23
N ASP A 202 12.41 3.40 -0.30
CA ASP A 202 12.97 3.05 1.01
C ASP A 202 12.40 1.74 1.54
N ALA A 203 12.98 1.22 2.61
CA ALA A 203 12.46 0.08 3.35
C ALA A 203 12.70 0.33 4.85
N VAL A 204 11.61 0.44 5.59
CA VAL A 204 11.63 0.83 6.99
C VAL A 204 10.65 -0.01 7.82
N ASN A 205 10.85 -0.09 9.12
CA ASN A 205 9.95 -0.83 9.99
C ASN A 205 8.62 -0.07 10.18
N TRP A 206 7.53 -0.78 9.91
CA TRP A 206 6.17 -0.36 10.22
C TRP A 206 5.68 -1.09 11.46
N THR A 207 5.06 -0.36 12.38
CA THR A 207 4.39 -0.93 13.54
C THR A 207 2.88 -0.88 13.29
N LEU A 208 2.29 -2.05 13.16
CA LEU A 208 0.86 -2.24 12.97
C LEU A 208 0.23 -2.55 14.31
N THR A 209 -0.69 -1.71 14.79
CA THR A 209 -1.39 -1.90 16.05
C THR A 209 -2.81 -2.35 15.81
N TYR A 210 -3.21 -3.47 16.40
CA TYR A 210 -4.60 -3.90 16.44
C TYR A 210 -5.41 -2.99 17.37
N LYS A 211 -6.48 -2.39 16.86
CA LYS A 211 -7.32 -1.48 17.65
C LYS A 211 -8.52 -2.16 18.26
N ALA A 212 -9.35 -2.76 17.43
CA ALA A 212 -10.58 -3.43 17.84
C ALA A 212 -11.18 -4.22 16.68
N ASP A 213 -12.16 -5.06 17.02
CA ASP A 213 -13.13 -5.55 16.05
C ASP A 213 -14.15 -4.45 15.76
N GLU A 214 -14.41 -4.21 14.49
CA GLU A 214 -15.39 -3.22 14.03
C GLU A 214 -16.27 -3.84 12.95
N PHE A 215 -17.53 -3.44 12.93
CA PHE A 215 -18.42 -3.76 11.82
C PHE A 215 -18.40 -2.63 10.79
N ILE A 216 -18.20 -2.99 9.54
CA ILE A 216 -18.33 -2.06 8.42
C ILE A 216 -19.49 -2.53 7.51
N ASP A 217 -20.17 -1.59 6.87
CA ASP A 217 -21.17 -1.89 5.86
C ASP A 217 -20.52 -2.01 4.49
N VAL A 218 -20.81 -3.09 3.80
CA VAL A 218 -20.36 -3.32 2.41
C VAL A 218 -21.56 -3.67 1.57
N ASN A 219 -22.12 -2.73 0.83
CA ASN A 219 -23.33 -2.88 0.00
C ASN A 219 -24.56 -3.37 0.76
N GLY A 220 -24.72 -2.97 2.01
CA GLY A 220 -25.81 -3.40 2.89
C GLY A 220 -25.51 -4.67 3.70
N ASP A 221 -24.41 -5.35 3.44
CA ASP A 221 -23.93 -6.47 4.26
C ASP A 221 -23.04 -5.95 5.39
N ARG A 222 -23.34 -6.34 6.61
CA ARG A 222 -22.56 -5.99 7.78
C ARG A 222 -21.41 -6.98 7.96
N LEU A 223 -20.17 -6.55 7.66
CA LEU A 223 -18.96 -7.36 7.80
C LEU A 223 -18.26 -7.09 9.12
N GLU A 224 -17.97 -8.16 9.87
CA GLU A 224 -17.08 -8.10 11.01
C GLU A 224 -15.62 -8.04 10.54
N THR A 225 -14.87 -7.05 11.03
CA THR A 225 -13.49 -6.79 10.63
C THR A 225 -12.59 -6.54 11.83
N GLN A 226 -11.31 -6.82 11.67
CA GLN A 226 -10.28 -6.36 12.59
C GLN A 226 -9.67 -5.06 12.04
N ARG A 227 -9.68 -3.99 12.84
CA ARG A 227 -9.03 -2.73 12.48
C ARG A 227 -7.60 -2.69 12.97
N TRP A 228 -6.68 -2.54 12.02
CA TRP A 228 -5.25 -2.38 12.25
C TRP A 228 -4.79 -1.00 11.79
N VAL A 229 -3.89 -0.37 12.55
CA VAL A 229 -3.42 0.98 12.29
C VAL A 229 -1.90 1.03 12.32
N CYS A 230 -1.29 1.58 11.27
CA CYS A 230 0.10 2.03 11.26
C CYS A 230 0.11 3.56 11.35
N LEU A 231 0.67 4.10 12.43
CA LEU A 231 0.78 5.55 12.62
C LEU A 231 1.95 6.13 11.82
N PRO A 232 1.86 7.41 11.42
CA PRO A 232 2.98 8.10 10.78
C PRO A 232 4.19 8.15 11.73
N ARG A 233 5.38 7.89 11.22
CA ARG A 233 6.66 8.00 11.95
C ARG A 233 7.24 9.41 11.91
N GLY A 234 6.78 10.22 10.97
CA GLY A 234 7.22 11.61 10.79
C GLY A 234 6.25 12.43 9.95
N LYS A 235 6.57 13.69 9.76
CA LYS A 235 5.69 14.67 9.09
C LYS A 235 5.38 14.38 7.61
N PHE A 236 6.17 13.54 6.96
CA PHE A 236 5.98 13.18 5.54
C PHE A 236 5.41 11.77 5.38
N ASP A 237 5.09 11.12 6.48
CA ASP A 237 4.54 9.77 6.49
C ASP A 237 3.02 9.82 6.53
N SER A 238 2.38 8.70 6.24
CA SER A 238 0.93 8.58 6.26
C SER A 238 0.49 7.60 7.34
N GLN A 239 -0.66 7.87 7.93
CA GLN A 239 -1.39 6.87 8.69
C GLN A 239 -2.04 5.89 7.72
N ILE A 240 -1.89 4.59 7.98
CA ILE A 240 -2.55 3.54 7.21
C ILE A 240 -3.47 2.78 8.16
N GLU A 241 -4.70 2.61 7.74
CA GLU A 241 -5.72 1.87 8.46
C GLU A 241 -6.25 0.76 7.55
N MET A 242 -6.37 -0.45 8.11
CA MET A 242 -6.86 -1.62 7.40
C MET A 242 -7.99 -2.25 8.21
N TRP A 243 -9.11 -2.55 7.57
CA TRP A 243 -10.21 -3.35 8.12
C TRP A 243 -10.20 -4.71 7.46
N LEU A 244 -9.72 -5.70 8.17
CA LEU A 244 -9.51 -7.06 7.68
C LEU A 244 -10.73 -7.91 7.98
N ALA A 245 -11.44 -8.39 6.94
CA ALA A 245 -12.73 -9.06 7.06
C ALA A 245 -12.55 -10.55 7.43
N LYS A 246 -12.95 -10.92 8.64
CA LYS A 246 -12.81 -12.29 9.17
C LYS A 246 -13.48 -13.33 8.27
N ALA A 247 -14.72 -13.08 7.84
CA ALA A 247 -15.48 -13.99 6.99
C ALA A 247 -14.96 -14.12 5.55
N LYS A 248 -13.95 -13.31 5.19
CA LYS A 248 -13.34 -13.31 3.85
C LYS A 248 -11.83 -13.64 3.91
N GLY A 249 -11.42 -14.52 4.82
CA GLY A 249 -10.02 -14.93 4.95
C GLY A 249 -9.08 -13.80 5.33
N GLY A 250 -9.55 -12.79 6.08
CA GLY A 250 -8.75 -11.66 6.50
C GLY A 250 -8.50 -10.61 5.39
N LEU A 251 -9.09 -10.74 4.22
CA LEU A 251 -8.90 -9.77 3.13
C LEU A 251 -9.31 -8.35 3.55
N PRO A 252 -8.59 -7.32 3.08
CA PRO A 252 -8.88 -5.94 3.45
C PRO A 252 -10.18 -5.46 2.81
N ALA A 253 -11.25 -5.39 3.62
CA ALA A 253 -12.54 -4.85 3.20
C ALA A 253 -12.53 -3.32 3.12
N ARG A 254 -11.63 -2.66 3.85
CA ARG A 254 -11.39 -1.22 3.73
C ARG A 254 -9.92 -0.92 3.98
N ILE A 255 -9.39 0.02 3.21
CA ILE A 255 -8.04 0.57 3.39
C ILE A 255 -8.17 2.09 3.36
N LYS A 256 -7.70 2.76 4.42
CA LYS A 256 -7.65 4.22 4.45
C LYS A 256 -6.22 4.69 4.69
N ILE A 257 -5.79 5.64 3.87
CA ILE A 257 -4.47 6.24 3.95
C ILE A 257 -4.66 7.74 4.15
N THR A 258 -4.14 8.27 5.25
CA THR A 258 -4.31 9.67 5.62
C THR A 258 -2.92 10.31 5.77
N GLN A 259 -2.64 11.32 4.98
CA GLN A 259 -1.42 12.13 5.09
C GLN A 259 -1.48 13.05 6.31
N THR A 260 -0.34 13.45 6.82
CA THR A 260 -0.26 14.45 7.91
C THR A 260 -0.81 15.82 7.50
N SER A 261 -0.91 16.10 6.20
CA SER A 261 -1.59 17.28 5.65
C SER A 261 -3.12 17.24 5.76
N GLY A 262 -3.70 16.10 6.14
CA GLY A 262 -5.15 15.86 6.15
C GLY A 262 -5.71 15.30 4.84
N ASN A 263 -4.94 15.27 3.75
CA ASN A 263 -5.33 14.58 2.53
C ASN A 263 -5.52 13.09 2.80
N PHE A 264 -6.49 12.46 2.15
CA PHE A 264 -6.73 11.03 2.37
C PHE A 264 -7.23 10.32 1.12
N ILE A 265 -7.07 9.02 1.14
CA ILE A 265 -7.69 8.06 0.24
C ILE A 265 -8.36 7.00 1.09
N ASP A 266 -9.61 6.70 0.80
CA ASP A 266 -10.42 5.70 1.49
C ASP A 266 -11.01 4.74 0.45
N MET A 267 -10.58 3.50 0.51
CA MET A 267 -10.98 2.42 -0.39
C MET A 267 -11.89 1.47 0.37
N GLU A 268 -13.16 1.41 0.00
CA GLU A 268 -14.17 0.51 0.57
C GLU A 268 -14.53 -0.59 -0.42
N MET A 269 -14.49 -1.85 0.04
CA MET A 269 -14.86 -3.00 -0.78
C MET A 269 -16.25 -2.84 -1.35
N ARG A 270 -16.38 -3.06 -2.65
CA ARG A 270 -17.65 -3.12 -3.37
C ARG A 270 -18.05 -4.55 -3.73
N SER A 271 -17.07 -5.35 -4.13
CA SER A 271 -17.26 -6.76 -4.48
C SER A 271 -15.95 -7.52 -4.37
N SER A 272 -16.03 -8.83 -4.26
CA SER A 272 -14.90 -9.73 -4.42
C SER A 272 -15.30 -10.87 -5.36
N GLU A 273 -14.36 -11.29 -6.20
CA GLU A 273 -14.54 -12.37 -7.16
C GLU A 273 -13.36 -13.32 -7.13
N ALA A 274 -13.62 -14.60 -7.31
CA ALA A 274 -12.57 -15.62 -7.37
C ALA A 274 -11.78 -15.48 -8.68
N LEU A 275 -10.48 -15.73 -8.60
CA LEU A 275 -9.59 -15.75 -9.77
C LEU A 275 -9.01 -17.15 -9.97
N ALA A 276 -8.67 -17.46 -11.21
CA ALA A 276 -7.85 -18.62 -11.51
C ALA A 276 -6.46 -18.49 -10.87
N ALA A 277 -5.79 -19.59 -10.64
CA ALA A 277 -4.39 -19.59 -10.24
C ALA A 277 -3.50 -18.97 -11.32
N LEU A 278 -2.31 -18.50 -10.91
CA LEU A 278 -1.30 -18.08 -11.89
C LEU A 278 -0.97 -19.25 -12.84
N PRO A 279 -0.77 -18.97 -14.12
CA PRO A 279 -0.32 -19.99 -15.07
C PRO A 279 1.09 -20.52 -14.67
N ASP A 280 1.42 -21.68 -15.21
CA ASP A 280 2.74 -22.32 -15.02
C ASP A 280 3.86 -21.59 -15.75
#